data_2552c81198745a1b30ed2cc5cde7084d
#
_entry.id   2552c81198745a1b30ed2cc5cde7084d
#
_cell.length_a   1.000
_cell.length_b   1.000
_cell.length_c   1.000
_cell.angle_alpha   90.00
_cell.angle_beta   90.00
_cell.angle_gamma   90.00
#
_symmetry.space_group_name_H-M   'P 1'
#
loop_
_entity.id
_entity.type
_entity.pdbx_description
1 polymer ?
#
loop_
_entity_poly.entity_id
_entity_poly.type
_entity_poly.pdbx_seq_one_letter_code
_entity_poly.pdbx_strand_id
1 'polypeptide(L)' 'MTEEQRIKELRQRLNYYNYRYYIENDPAVSDYEFDTLLRELQDLEAAHPEMADP' A
#
# COMPACT_ATOMS: atom_id res chain seq x y z
N MET A 1 17.54 1.01 -0.18
CA MET A 1 16.21 1.62 -0.02
C MET A 1 15.90 1.75 1.45
N THR A 2 15.41 2.90 1.88
CA THR A 2 15.03 3.11 3.28
C THR A 2 13.59 2.66 3.49
N GLU A 3 13.22 2.44 4.75
CA GLU A 3 11.84 2.10 5.09
C GLU A 3 10.87 3.22 4.72
N GLU A 4 11.30 4.47 4.83
CA GLU A 4 10.49 5.61 4.42
C GLU A 4 10.16 5.56 2.92
N GLN A 5 11.16 5.24 2.10
CA GLN A 5 10.93 5.08 0.66
C GLN A 5 9.99 3.91 0.37
N ARG A 6 10.11 2.83 1.14
CA ARG A 6 9.22 1.68 0.97
C ARG A 6 7.79 2.05 1.32
N ILE A 7 7.57 2.83 2.37
CA ILE A 7 6.23 3.30 2.74
C ILE A 7 5.61 4.09 1.58
N LYS A 8 6.36 5.02 1.01
CA LYS A 8 5.87 5.83 -0.11
C LYS A 8 5.53 4.95 -1.31
N GLU A 9 6.39 3.99 -1.61
CA GLU A 9 6.16 3.07 -2.73
C GLU A 9 4.89 2.24 -2.52
N LEU A 10 4.71 1.71 -1.32
CA LEU A 10 3.53 0.91 -1.02
C LEU A 10 2.25 1.73 -1.12
N ARG A 11 2.27 2.98 -0.64
CA ARG A 11 1.12 3.86 -0.75
C ARG A 11 0.75 4.09 -2.21
N GLN A 12 1.73 4.34 -3.06
CA GLN A 12 1.48 4.55 -4.48
C GLN A 12 0.91 3.29 -5.14
N ARG A 13 1.47 2.14 -4.83
CA ARG A 13 0.99 0.88 -5.38
C ARG A 13 -0.43 0.56 -4.95
N LEU A 14 -0.72 0.74 -3.67
CA LEU A 14 -2.05 0.46 -3.15
C LEU A 14 -3.08 1.41 -3.72
N ASN A 15 -2.75 2.68 -3.88
CA ASN A 15 -3.63 3.64 -4.53
C ASN A 15 -3.92 3.26 -5.98
N TYR A 16 -2.91 2.82 -6.70
CA TYR A 16 -3.07 2.37 -8.09
C TYR A 16 -3.97 1.14 -8.17
N TYR A 17 -3.76 0.16 -7.27
CA TYR A 17 -4.57 -1.05 -7.28
C TYR A 17 -6.01 -0.77 -6.89
N ASN A 18 -6.24 0.14 -5.93
CA ASN A 18 -7.59 0.59 -5.60
C ASN A 18 -8.27 1.24 -6.80
N TYR A 19 -7.55 2.09 -7.51
CA TYR A 19 -8.08 2.73 -8.71
C TYR A 19 -8.51 1.68 -9.74
N ARG A 20 -7.65 0.70 -10.00
CA ARG A 20 -7.97 -0.38 -10.96
C ARG A 20 -9.19 -1.15 -10.52
N TYR A 21 -9.30 -1.43 -9.23
CA TYR A 21 -10.40 -2.21 -8.71
C TYR A 21 -11.73 -1.46 -8.78
N TYR A 22 -11.75 -0.21 -8.34
CA TYR A 22 -13.00 0.54 -8.19
C TYR A 22 -13.41 1.28 -9.46
N ILE A 23 -12.46 1.77 -10.23
CA ILE A 23 -12.77 2.60 -11.39
C ILE A 23 -12.79 1.77 -12.67
N GLU A 24 -11.81 0.93 -12.87
CA GLU A 24 -11.69 0.12 -14.10
C GLU A 24 -12.32 -1.26 -13.95
N ASN A 25 -12.65 -1.66 -12.75
CA ASN A 25 -13.19 -2.98 -12.44
C ASN A 25 -12.32 -4.10 -12.99
N ASP A 26 -11.01 -3.90 -12.92
CA ASP A 26 -10.00 -4.82 -13.44
C ASP A 26 -8.83 -4.86 -12.46
N PRO A 27 -8.93 -5.68 -11.39
CA PRO A 27 -7.90 -5.71 -10.36
C PRO A 27 -6.56 -6.15 -10.92
N ALA A 28 -5.53 -5.36 -10.64
CA ALA A 28 -4.18 -5.64 -11.11
C ALA A 28 -3.47 -6.70 -10.27
N VAL A 29 -3.98 -6.97 -9.06
CA VAL A 29 -3.42 -7.95 -8.15
C VAL A 29 -4.56 -8.74 -7.52
N SER A 30 -4.24 -9.93 -7.00
CA SER A 30 -5.22 -10.71 -6.26
C SER A 30 -5.50 -10.08 -4.90
N ASP A 31 -6.63 -10.48 -4.30
CA ASP A 31 -6.97 -10.02 -2.96
C ASP A 31 -5.88 -10.38 -1.95
N TYR A 32 -5.28 -11.54 -2.11
CA TYR A 32 -4.20 -11.98 -1.23
C TYR A 32 -2.99 -11.06 -1.36
N GLU A 33 -2.59 -10.73 -2.57
CA GLU A 33 -1.45 -9.84 -2.78
C GLU A 33 -1.73 -8.44 -2.26
N PHE A 34 -2.94 -7.93 -2.48
CA PHE A 34 -3.32 -6.63 -1.98
C PHE A 34 -3.25 -6.59 -0.46
N ASP A 35 -3.80 -7.61 0.19
CA ASP A 35 -3.79 -7.69 1.66
C ASP A 35 -2.36 -7.77 2.20
N THR A 36 -1.50 -8.54 1.54
CA THR A 36 -0.10 -8.67 1.95
C THR A 36 0.61 -7.31 1.90
N LEU A 37 0.41 -6.56 0.82
CA LEU A 37 1.02 -5.24 0.67
C LEU A 37 0.47 -4.26 1.71
N LEU A 38 -0.83 -4.34 1.98
CA LEU A 38 -1.45 -3.48 2.98
C LEU A 38 -0.88 -3.75 4.37
N ARG A 39 -0.71 -5.02 4.71
CA ARG A 39 -0.12 -5.39 6.00
C ARG A 39 1.30 -4.91 6.14
N GLU A 40 2.09 -5.05 5.08
CA GLU A 40 3.46 -4.54 5.10
C GLU A 40 3.47 -3.04 5.35
N LEU A 41 2.60 -2.30 4.68
CA LEU A 41 2.50 -0.86 4.89
C LEU A 41 2.10 -0.52 6.33
N GLN A 42 1.12 -1.23 6.87
CA GLN A 42 0.68 -1.01 8.25
C GLN A 42 1.80 -1.27 9.24
N ASP A 43 2.58 -2.33 9.04
CA ASP A 43 3.72 -2.65 9.91
C ASP A 43 4.78 -1.54 9.85
N LEU A 44 5.07 -1.06 8.65
CA LEU A 44 6.06 0.01 8.48
C LEU A 44 5.57 1.32 9.09
N GLU A 45 4.29 1.64 8.93
CA GLU A 45 3.73 2.85 9.54
C GLU A 45 3.72 2.77 11.06
N ALA A 46 3.52 1.58 11.62
CA ALA A 46 3.61 1.39 13.07
C ALA A 46 5.02 1.62 13.59
N ALA A 47 6.03 1.25 12.78
CA ALA A 47 7.43 1.49 13.13
C ALA A 47 7.85 2.94 12.90
N HIS A 48 7.11 3.67 12.04
CA HIS A 48 7.42 5.06 11.71
C HIS A 48 6.16 5.91 11.86
N PRO A 49 5.69 6.13 13.10
CA PRO A 49 4.44 6.84 13.34
C PRO A 49 4.44 8.27 12.79
N GLU A 50 5.62 8.87 12.64
CA GLU A 50 5.74 10.20 12.05
C GLU A 50 5.36 10.24 10.58
N MET A 51 5.32 9.10 9.92
CA MET A 51 4.95 9.00 8.51
C MET A 51 3.53 8.48 8.31
N ALA A 52 2.88 8.03 9.37
CA ALA A 52 1.51 7.53 9.27
C ALA A 52 0.55 8.70 9.00
N ASP A 53 -0.40 8.49 8.10
CA ASP A 53 -1.41 9.51 7.84
C ASP A 53 -2.41 9.57 9.00
N PRO A 54 -2.79 10.77 9.41
CA PRO A 54 -3.81 10.92 10.45
C PRO A 54 -5.18 10.48 10.01
#